data_899db7f3cf06ce16ae3d0c4279411f00
#
_entry.id   899db7f3cf06ce16ae3d0c4279411f00
#
_cell.length_a   1.000
_cell.length_b   1.000
_cell.length_c   1.000
_cell.angle_alpha   90.00
_cell.angle_beta   90.00
_cell.angle_gamma   90.00
#
_symmetry.space_group_name_H-M   'P 1'
#
loop_
_entity.id
_entity.type
_entity.pdbx_description
1 polymer ?
#
loop_
_entity_poly.entity_id
_entity_poly.type
_entity_poly.pdbx_seq_one_letter_code
_entity_poly.pdbx_strand_id
1 'polypeptide(L)'
;MHSLPVRRNRYAALPALAALLGAIALLQGCPAIIGAGAIGAYTALEDRRTTGTQIEDQGIESRAATRIGERFKESAHVNVTVFNRAVLLTGEAWDEATREEIGKIAASVPNVRTVTNEVQVSGLSSATSRANDTTLTAKVRGRFLNAPEFSPLHIKVVTESGVVYLLGMVTEAEGEAATELARTTSGVRKVVKIFDYCKVTDELCKPPPPAQPVKPGGPRSGM
;
A
#
# COMPACT_ATOMS: atom_id res chain seq x y z
N MET A 1 -57.65 -28.81 39.24
CA MET A 1 -56.40 -28.10 38.84
C MET A 1 -56.30 -28.21 37.36
N HIS A 2 -56.67 -27.12 36.62
CA HIS A 2 -56.64 -27.09 35.14
C HIS A 2 -55.40 -26.36 34.73
N SER A 3 -54.49 -27.05 34.05
CA SER A 3 -53.30 -26.45 33.45
C SER A 3 -53.66 -25.93 32.05
N LEU A 4 -53.55 -24.62 31.87
CA LEU A 4 -53.73 -23.96 30.58
C LEU A 4 -52.47 -24.15 29.70
N PRO A 5 -52.63 -24.48 28.40
CA PRO A 5 -51.49 -24.61 27.48
C PRO A 5 -50.98 -23.24 27.05
N VAL A 6 -49.71 -22.97 27.26
CA VAL A 6 -49.00 -21.79 26.72
C VAL A 6 -48.89 -21.91 25.20
N ARG A 7 -49.72 -21.16 24.46
CA ARG A 7 -49.59 -21.01 23.01
C ARG A 7 -48.31 -20.24 22.65
N ARG A 8 -47.27 -20.93 22.27
CA ARG A 8 -46.10 -20.31 21.70
C ARG A 8 -46.46 -19.64 20.35
N ASN A 9 -46.43 -18.31 20.34
CA ASN A 9 -46.72 -17.50 19.15
C ASN A 9 -45.58 -17.62 18.14
N ARG A 10 -45.72 -18.55 17.18
CA ARG A 10 -44.70 -18.86 16.13
C ARG A 10 -44.58 -17.75 15.08
N TYR A 11 -45.45 -16.77 15.10
CA TYR A 11 -45.49 -15.69 14.10
C TYR A 11 -44.70 -14.43 14.53
N ALA A 12 -44.24 -14.34 15.77
CA ALA A 12 -43.44 -13.20 16.23
C ALA A 12 -41.96 -13.27 15.81
N ALA A 13 -41.50 -14.44 15.36
CA ALA A 13 -40.12 -14.62 14.94
C ALA A 13 -39.86 -14.21 13.46
N LEU A 14 -40.88 -14.19 12.62
CA LEU A 14 -40.78 -13.85 11.20
C LEU A 14 -40.35 -12.39 10.93
N PRO A 15 -40.93 -11.37 11.59
CA PRO A 15 -40.49 -9.99 11.36
C PRO A 15 -39.09 -9.70 11.92
N ALA A 16 -38.67 -10.36 13.01
CA ALA A 16 -37.33 -10.20 13.57
C ALA A 16 -36.27 -10.83 12.63
N LEU A 17 -36.56 -11.96 12.00
CA LEU A 17 -35.67 -12.60 11.03
C LEU A 17 -35.55 -11.78 9.73
N ALA A 18 -36.65 -11.20 9.27
CA ALA A 18 -36.67 -10.32 8.10
C ALA A 18 -35.90 -9.00 8.36
N ALA A 19 -36.01 -8.42 9.57
CA ALA A 19 -35.23 -7.25 9.97
C ALA A 19 -33.73 -7.54 10.08
N LEU A 20 -33.37 -8.71 10.57
CA LEU A 20 -31.97 -9.14 10.66
C LEU A 20 -31.33 -9.39 9.30
N LEU A 21 -32.08 -10.02 8.38
CA LEU A 21 -31.64 -10.22 6.99
C LEU A 21 -31.51 -8.90 6.22
N GLY A 22 -32.42 -7.94 6.45
CA GLY A 22 -32.33 -6.58 5.90
C GLY A 22 -31.12 -5.80 6.42
N ALA A 23 -30.79 -5.93 7.70
CA ALA A 23 -29.61 -5.30 8.31
C ALA A 23 -28.28 -5.88 7.76
N ILE A 24 -28.24 -7.19 7.50
CA ILE A 24 -27.06 -7.85 6.91
C ILE A 24 -26.87 -7.42 5.43
N ALA A 25 -27.96 -7.21 4.67
CA ALA A 25 -27.88 -6.72 3.30
C ALA A 25 -27.37 -5.27 3.21
N LEU A 26 -27.62 -4.44 4.24
CA LEU A 26 -27.11 -3.07 4.34
C LEU A 26 -25.63 -3.00 4.75
N LEU A 27 -25.09 -4.05 5.38
CA LEU A 27 -23.65 -4.16 5.69
C LEU A 27 -22.82 -4.68 4.52
N GLN A 28 -23.43 -5.23 3.49
CA GLN A 28 -22.76 -5.54 2.24
C GLN A 28 -22.65 -4.28 1.38
N GLY A 29 -21.96 -3.26 1.92
CA GLY A 29 -21.63 -2.03 1.24
C GLY A 29 -20.73 -2.27 0.04
N CYS A 30 -21.32 -2.69 -1.08
CA CYS A 30 -20.70 -2.66 -2.40
C CYS A 30 -21.54 -1.87 -3.40
N PRO A 31 -21.58 -0.53 -3.32
CA PRO A 31 -21.79 0.27 -4.50
C PRO A 31 -20.47 0.66 -5.18
N ALA A 32 -19.34 -0.05 -4.92
CA ALA A 32 -18.02 0.40 -5.33
C ALA A 32 -17.53 -0.13 -6.69
N ILE A 33 -18.31 -0.98 -7.40
CA ILE A 33 -17.80 -1.61 -8.63
C ILE A 33 -17.75 -0.64 -9.81
N ILE A 34 -18.59 0.40 -9.86
CA ILE A 34 -18.57 1.37 -10.96
C ILE A 34 -17.52 2.48 -10.71
N GLY A 35 -17.26 2.83 -9.44
CA GLY A 35 -16.22 3.82 -9.08
C GLY A 35 -14.80 3.24 -9.05
N ALA A 36 -14.65 1.98 -8.67
CA ALA A 36 -13.34 1.33 -8.57
C ALA A 36 -12.64 1.16 -9.92
N GLY A 37 -13.42 0.91 -10.99
CA GLY A 37 -12.86 0.82 -12.35
C GLY A 37 -12.27 2.13 -12.84
N ALA A 38 -12.91 3.26 -12.58
CA ALA A 38 -12.40 4.57 -12.99
C ALA A 38 -11.20 5.03 -12.15
N ILE A 39 -11.25 4.82 -10.83
CA ILE A 39 -10.12 5.15 -9.94
C ILE A 39 -8.94 4.23 -10.22
N GLY A 40 -9.17 2.92 -10.40
CA GLY A 40 -8.12 1.98 -10.75
C GLY A 40 -7.47 2.26 -12.11
N ALA A 41 -8.25 2.69 -13.10
CA ALA A 41 -7.73 3.11 -14.41
C ALA A 41 -6.92 4.41 -14.31
N TYR A 42 -7.37 5.39 -13.51
CA TYR A 42 -6.65 6.63 -13.31
C TYR A 42 -5.28 6.40 -12.63
N THR A 43 -5.25 5.62 -11.56
CA THR A 43 -3.99 5.30 -10.86
C THR A 43 -3.03 4.46 -11.72
N ALA A 44 -3.56 3.58 -12.59
CA ALA A 44 -2.75 2.81 -13.52
C ALA A 44 -2.14 3.68 -14.64
N LEU A 45 -2.80 4.76 -15.04
CA LEU A 45 -2.30 5.70 -16.03
C LEU A 45 -1.21 6.64 -15.47
N GLU A 46 -1.20 6.88 -14.16
CA GLU A 46 -0.21 7.73 -13.51
C GLU A 46 1.00 6.96 -12.93
N ASP A 47 0.89 5.65 -12.73
CA ASP A 47 2.03 4.84 -12.30
C ASP A 47 3.03 4.71 -13.47
N ARG A 48 4.27 5.13 -13.23
CA ARG A 48 5.34 5.08 -14.22
C ARG A 48 5.79 3.67 -14.59
N ARG A 49 5.38 2.66 -13.80
CA ARG A 49 5.62 1.26 -14.13
C ARG A 49 4.57 0.76 -15.12
N THR A 50 4.98 -0.11 -16.03
CA THR A 50 4.01 -0.82 -16.88
C THR A 50 3.15 -1.77 -16.04
N THR A 51 1.94 -2.07 -16.49
CA THR A 51 1.07 -3.07 -15.84
C THR A 51 1.78 -4.43 -15.69
N GLY A 52 2.58 -4.83 -16.69
CA GLY A 52 3.39 -6.05 -16.59
C GLY A 52 4.40 -6.00 -15.44
N THR A 53 5.07 -4.87 -15.25
CA THR A 53 5.99 -4.68 -14.12
C THR A 53 5.26 -4.70 -12.78
N GLN A 54 4.06 -4.12 -12.68
CA GLN A 54 3.27 -4.15 -11.44
C GLN A 54 2.84 -5.58 -11.08
N ILE A 55 2.42 -6.39 -12.07
CA ILE A 55 2.08 -7.81 -11.87
C ILE A 55 3.32 -8.60 -11.45
N GLU A 56 4.45 -8.35 -12.09
CA GLU A 56 5.71 -9.01 -11.71
C GLU A 56 6.15 -8.65 -10.30
N ASP A 57 6.05 -7.37 -9.91
CA ASP A 57 6.35 -6.90 -8.55
C ASP A 57 5.49 -7.64 -7.50
N GLN A 58 4.18 -7.79 -7.74
CA GLN A 58 3.29 -8.57 -6.87
C GLN A 58 3.69 -10.05 -6.81
N GLY A 59 4.09 -10.62 -7.94
CA GLY A 59 4.58 -11.99 -8.02
C GLY A 59 5.87 -12.20 -7.23
N ILE A 60 6.82 -11.28 -7.34
CA ILE A 60 8.08 -11.29 -6.55
C ILE A 60 7.77 -11.16 -5.06
N GLU A 61 6.93 -10.18 -4.68
CA GLU A 61 6.53 -9.93 -3.29
C GLU A 61 5.93 -11.18 -2.65
N SER A 62 4.97 -11.82 -3.33
CA SER A 62 4.32 -13.04 -2.85
C SER A 62 5.30 -14.21 -2.72
N ARG A 63 6.14 -14.46 -3.74
CA ARG A 63 7.12 -15.55 -3.72
C ARG A 63 8.16 -15.37 -2.61
N ALA A 64 8.68 -14.16 -2.45
CA ALA A 64 9.65 -13.85 -1.40
C ALA A 64 9.03 -13.98 -0.01
N ALA A 65 7.86 -13.39 0.22
CA ALA A 65 7.16 -13.47 1.50
C ALA A 65 6.84 -14.91 1.90
N THR A 66 6.36 -15.73 0.95
CA THR A 66 6.05 -17.15 1.20
C THR A 66 7.32 -17.93 1.59
N ARG A 67 8.41 -17.82 0.81
CA ARG A 67 9.65 -18.56 1.09
C ARG A 67 10.28 -18.16 2.43
N ILE A 68 10.28 -16.86 2.75
CA ILE A 68 10.78 -16.33 4.01
C ILE A 68 9.89 -16.80 5.17
N GLY A 69 8.58 -16.67 5.05
CA GLY A 69 7.62 -17.08 6.09
C GLY A 69 7.65 -18.58 6.38
N GLU A 70 7.76 -19.43 5.34
CA GLU A 70 7.88 -20.89 5.52
C GLU A 70 9.19 -21.27 6.22
N ARG A 71 10.28 -20.57 5.93
CA ARG A 71 11.61 -20.89 6.45
C ARG A 71 11.80 -20.44 7.89
N PHE A 72 11.31 -19.24 8.26
CA PHE A 72 11.64 -18.62 9.55
C PHE A 72 10.47 -18.60 10.55
N LYS A 73 9.23 -18.79 10.10
CA LYS A 73 8.03 -18.88 10.96
C LYS A 73 8.04 -17.87 12.13
N GLU A 74 8.51 -18.32 13.31
CA GLU A 74 8.51 -17.53 14.55
C GLU A 74 9.85 -16.82 14.82
N SER A 75 10.92 -17.12 14.07
CA SER A 75 12.25 -16.55 14.30
C SER A 75 12.48 -15.20 13.59
N ALA A 76 11.54 -14.76 12.75
CA ALA A 76 11.57 -13.44 12.12
C ALA A 76 10.16 -12.96 11.79
N HIS A 77 9.97 -11.65 11.81
CA HIS A 77 8.82 -10.97 11.25
C HIS A 77 9.29 -10.06 10.13
N VAL A 78 9.03 -10.44 8.88
CA VAL A 78 9.56 -9.75 7.70
C VAL A 78 8.43 -9.25 6.82
N ASN A 79 8.47 -7.96 6.53
CA ASN A 79 7.65 -7.33 5.51
C ASN A 79 8.46 -7.23 4.22
N VAL A 80 7.91 -7.76 3.14
CA VAL A 80 8.47 -7.67 1.80
C VAL A 80 7.72 -6.59 1.04
N THR A 81 8.43 -5.65 0.45
CA THR A 81 7.85 -4.63 -0.42
C THR A 81 8.64 -4.60 -1.72
N VAL A 82 7.94 -4.63 -2.84
CA VAL A 82 8.58 -4.61 -4.17
C VAL A 82 8.10 -3.39 -4.96
N PHE A 83 9.03 -2.76 -5.66
CA PHE A 83 8.78 -1.69 -6.60
C PHE A 83 9.80 -1.77 -7.74
N ASN A 84 9.34 -1.90 -8.97
CA ASN A 84 10.15 -2.06 -10.17
C ASN A 84 11.25 -3.13 -10.01
N ARG A 85 10.88 -4.31 -9.45
CA ARG A 85 11.76 -5.47 -9.18
C ARG A 85 12.88 -5.20 -8.17
N ALA A 86 12.86 -4.03 -7.50
CA ALA A 86 13.68 -3.75 -6.34
C ALA A 86 12.92 -4.19 -5.08
N VAL A 87 13.52 -5.06 -4.29
CA VAL A 87 12.94 -5.62 -3.07
C VAL A 87 13.47 -4.86 -1.87
N LEU A 88 12.56 -4.36 -1.04
CA LEU A 88 12.84 -3.88 0.30
C LEU A 88 12.35 -4.91 1.32
N LEU A 89 13.22 -5.31 2.22
CA LEU A 89 12.92 -6.14 3.37
C LEU A 89 12.99 -5.29 4.63
N THR A 90 11.91 -5.27 5.41
CA THR A 90 11.85 -4.59 6.71
C THR A 90 11.28 -5.53 7.77
N GLY A 91 11.38 -5.15 9.03
CA GLY A 91 10.94 -5.96 10.15
C GLY A 91 12.09 -6.42 11.04
N GLU A 92 11.93 -7.55 11.72
CA GLU A 92 12.88 -8.02 12.73
C GLU A 92 13.27 -9.48 12.50
N ALA A 93 14.52 -9.78 12.84
CA ALA A 93 15.08 -11.13 12.96
C ALA A 93 15.81 -11.29 14.29
N TRP A 94 15.86 -12.50 14.81
CA TRP A 94 16.47 -12.76 16.11
C TRP A 94 17.99 -12.66 16.10
N ASP A 95 18.63 -12.96 14.97
CA ASP A 95 20.08 -12.92 14.81
C ASP A 95 20.51 -12.50 13.40
N GLU A 96 21.81 -12.17 13.26
CA GLU A 96 22.39 -11.73 12.00
C GLU A 96 22.38 -12.83 10.93
N ALA A 97 22.55 -14.10 11.30
CA ALA A 97 22.55 -15.22 10.36
C ALA A 97 21.16 -15.35 9.69
N THR A 98 20.10 -15.22 10.50
CA THR A 98 18.70 -15.19 9.99
C THR A 98 18.49 -14.00 9.06
N ARG A 99 18.95 -12.81 9.46
CA ARG A 99 18.86 -11.60 8.62
C ARG A 99 19.56 -11.77 7.27
N GLU A 100 20.77 -12.30 7.26
CA GLU A 100 21.51 -12.54 6.01
C GLU A 100 20.81 -13.57 5.12
N GLU A 101 20.33 -14.67 5.70
CA GLU A 101 19.63 -15.73 4.98
C GLU A 101 18.33 -15.21 4.35
N ILE A 102 17.57 -14.35 5.06
CA ILE A 102 16.40 -13.66 4.51
C ILE A 102 16.77 -12.88 3.25
N GLY A 103 17.86 -12.13 3.29
CA GLY A 103 18.37 -11.40 2.12
C GLY A 103 18.71 -12.32 0.94
N LYS A 104 19.36 -13.46 1.19
CA LYS A 104 19.71 -14.46 0.18
C LYS A 104 18.46 -15.09 -0.45
N ILE A 105 17.45 -15.43 0.36
CA ILE A 105 16.17 -15.97 -0.12
C ILE A 105 15.49 -14.97 -1.06
N ALA A 106 15.39 -13.70 -0.67
CA ALA A 106 14.80 -12.67 -1.50
C ALA A 106 15.55 -12.48 -2.82
N ALA A 107 16.89 -12.46 -2.77
CA ALA A 107 17.73 -12.34 -3.96
C ALA A 107 17.63 -13.55 -4.91
N SER A 108 17.25 -14.74 -4.40
CA SER A 108 17.05 -15.95 -5.20
C SER A 108 15.73 -16.01 -5.95
N VAL A 109 14.80 -15.06 -5.69
CA VAL A 109 13.51 -15.02 -6.38
C VAL A 109 13.73 -14.56 -7.83
N PRO A 110 13.19 -15.28 -8.83
CA PRO A 110 13.32 -14.89 -10.23
C PRO A 110 12.88 -13.45 -10.48
N ASN A 111 13.59 -12.76 -11.35
CA ASN A 111 13.35 -11.38 -11.79
C ASN A 111 13.60 -10.30 -10.73
N VAL A 112 14.07 -10.64 -9.53
CA VAL A 112 14.58 -9.65 -8.57
C VAL A 112 15.81 -8.97 -9.15
N ARG A 113 15.80 -7.64 -9.14
CA ARG A 113 16.90 -6.80 -9.64
C ARG A 113 17.87 -6.43 -8.54
N THR A 114 17.33 -5.97 -7.41
CA THR A 114 18.11 -5.55 -6.24
C THR A 114 17.36 -5.90 -4.95
N VAL A 115 18.10 -6.09 -3.86
CA VAL A 115 17.54 -6.31 -2.52
C VAL A 115 18.16 -5.30 -1.56
N THR A 116 17.32 -4.54 -0.90
CA THR A 116 17.68 -3.68 0.23
C THR A 116 17.20 -4.37 1.50
N ASN A 117 18.12 -4.92 2.28
CA ASN A 117 17.82 -5.65 3.50
C ASN A 117 17.97 -4.73 4.72
N GLU A 118 16.86 -4.18 5.18
CA GLU A 118 16.75 -3.31 6.35
C GLU A 118 16.08 -4.02 7.54
N VAL A 119 16.06 -5.36 7.53
CA VAL A 119 15.62 -6.17 8.67
C VAL A 119 16.52 -5.89 9.85
N GLN A 120 15.95 -5.58 11.00
CA GLN A 120 16.70 -5.28 12.22
C GLN A 120 16.93 -6.56 13.04
N VAL A 121 18.13 -6.69 13.61
CA VAL A 121 18.40 -7.76 14.57
C VAL A 121 17.91 -7.30 15.95
N SER A 122 16.71 -7.70 16.31
CA SER A 122 16.05 -7.31 17.57
C SER A 122 14.90 -8.29 17.89
N GLY A 123 14.38 -8.20 19.13
CA GLY A 123 13.08 -8.83 19.43
C GLY A 123 11.96 -8.19 18.60
N LEU A 124 10.88 -8.95 18.44
CA LEU A 124 9.71 -8.52 17.65
C LEU A 124 9.13 -7.19 18.14
N SER A 125 8.80 -6.31 17.22
CA SER A 125 8.21 -5.01 17.51
C SER A 125 6.84 -5.14 18.19
N SER A 126 6.53 -4.20 19.10
CA SER A 126 5.24 -4.17 19.76
C SER A 126 4.11 -3.71 18.82
N ALA A 127 2.87 -4.08 19.13
CA ALA A 127 1.70 -3.58 18.41
C ALA A 127 1.63 -2.04 18.42
N THR A 128 2.08 -1.40 19.50
CA THR A 128 2.15 0.07 19.63
C THR A 128 3.14 0.67 18.64
N SER A 129 4.32 0.05 18.46
CA SER A 129 5.31 0.50 17.47
C SER A 129 4.72 0.47 16.06
N ARG A 130 4.09 -0.64 15.68
CA ARG A 130 3.44 -0.79 14.35
C ARG A 130 2.31 0.22 14.13
N ALA A 131 1.51 0.52 15.17
CA ALA A 131 0.47 1.55 15.08
C ALA A 131 1.06 2.96 14.88
N ASN A 132 2.18 3.26 15.54
CA ASN A 132 2.91 4.51 15.34
C ASN A 132 3.44 4.63 13.90
N ASP A 133 4.02 3.56 13.35
CA ASP A 133 4.53 3.54 11.98
C ASP A 133 3.41 3.71 10.95
N THR A 134 2.24 3.10 11.17
CA THR A 134 1.06 3.32 10.35
C THR A 134 0.62 4.80 10.37
N THR A 135 0.61 5.41 11.55
CA THR A 135 0.27 6.84 11.70
C THR A 135 1.31 7.72 11.00
N LEU A 136 2.59 7.37 11.12
CA LEU A 136 3.68 8.11 10.48
C LEU A 136 3.60 8.01 8.96
N THR A 137 3.34 6.81 8.42
CA THR A 137 3.07 6.61 6.99
C THR A 137 1.94 7.50 6.50
N ALA A 138 0.83 7.58 7.25
CA ALA A 138 -0.32 8.42 6.90
C ALA A 138 0.05 9.92 6.89
N LYS A 139 0.85 10.38 7.86
CA LYS A 139 1.34 11.78 7.88
C LYS A 139 2.21 12.11 6.67
N VAL A 140 3.17 11.24 6.33
CA VAL A 140 4.05 11.45 5.16
C VAL A 140 3.22 11.48 3.87
N ARG A 141 2.33 10.49 3.69
CA ARG A 141 1.44 10.45 2.51
C ARG A 141 0.52 11.66 2.44
N GLY A 142 -0.01 12.12 3.57
CA GLY A 142 -0.85 13.33 3.62
C GLY A 142 -0.09 14.58 3.15
N ARG A 143 1.21 14.70 3.47
CA ARG A 143 2.04 15.78 2.96
C ARG A 143 2.31 15.64 1.47
N PHE A 144 2.54 14.42 0.98
CA PHE A 144 2.75 14.16 -0.44
C PHE A 144 1.54 14.51 -1.30
N LEU A 145 0.32 14.31 -0.79
CA LEU A 145 -0.91 14.70 -1.50
C LEU A 145 -1.01 16.21 -1.76
N ASN A 146 -0.33 17.03 -0.96
CA ASN A 146 -0.33 18.48 -1.09
C ASN A 146 0.97 19.03 -1.72
N ALA A 147 1.85 18.16 -2.21
CA ALA A 147 3.10 18.55 -2.85
C ALA A 147 2.87 18.85 -4.33
N PRO A 148 3.17 20.06 -4.82
CA PRO A 148 3.04 20.37 -6.24
C PRO A 148 4.21 19.86 -7.09
N GLU A 149 5.33 19.46 -6.46
CA GLU A 149 6.57 19.12 -7.12
C GLU A 149 6.58 17.73 -7.76
N PHE A 150 5.69 16.83 -7.30
CA PHE A 150 5.61 15.45 -7.80
C PHE A 150 4.23 14.84 -7.57
N SER A 151 3.90 13.78 -8.33
CA SER A 151 2.70 13.00 -8.05
C SER A 151 2.94 12.01 -6.90
N PRO A 152 2.06 11.97 -5.87
CA PRO A 152 2.18 11.01 -4.78
C PRO A 152 2.07 9.55 -5.25
N LEU A 153 1.56 9.29 -6.46
CA LEU A 153 1.44 7.96 -7.05
C LEU A 153 2.77 7.41 -7.56
N HIS A 154 3.77 8.27 -7.77
CA HIS A 154 5.10 7.86 -8.22
C HIS A 154 5.96 7.28 -7.08
N ILE A 155 5.52 7.45 -5.82
CA ILE A 155 6.34 7.12 -4.64
C ILE A 155 5.56 6.23 -3.66
N LYS A 156 6.06 5.02 -3.46
CA LYS A 156 5.58 4.11 -2.42
C LYS A 156 6.29 4.43 -1.10
N VAL A 157 5.51 4.72 -0.05
CA VAL A 157 6.01 5.02 1.29
C VAL A 157 5.81 3.82 2.19
N VAL A 158 6.88 3.34 2.81
CA VAL A 158 6.89 2.30 3.84
C VAL A 158 7.54 2.88 5.09
N THR A 159 7.00 2.57 6.25
CA THR A 159 7.58 2.99 7.53
C THR A 159 7.76 1.78 8.42
N GLU A 160 8.95 1.65 8.98
CA GLU A 160 9.30 0.63 9.97
C GLU A 160 10.15 1.24 11.07
N SER A 161 9.74 1.08 12.32
CA SER A 161 10.44 1.60 13.50
C SER A 161 10.83 3.07 13.38
N GLY A 162 9.96 3.93 12.84
CA GLY A 162 10.20 5.37 12.63
C GLY A 162 11.17 5.71 11.49
N VAL A 163 11.65 4.71 10.74
CA VAL A 163 12.41 4.90 9.51
C VAL A 163 11.46 4.89 8.32
N VAL A 164 11.51 5.90 7.48
CA VAL A 164 10.69 6.02 6.26
C VAL A 164 11.52 5.60 5.06
N TYR A 165 11.01 4.62 4.32
CA TYR A 165 11.58 4.12 3.07
C TYR A 165 10.74 4.66 1.92
N LEU A 166 11.38 5.30 0.95
CA LEU A 166 10.77 5.86 -0.23
C LEU A 166 11.22 5.05 -1.45
N LEU A 167 10.28 4.34 -2.07
CA LEU A 167 10.52 3.60 -3.32
C LEU A 167 9.77 4.31 -4.44
N GLY A 168 10.37 4.43 -5.61
CA GLY A 168 9.69 5.13 -6.71
C GLY A 168 10.53 5.21 -7.96
N MET A 169 9.89 5.47 -9.08
CA MET A 169 10.54 5.89 -10.31
C MET A 169 10.33 7.41 -10.45
N VAL A 170 11.39 8.18 -10.20
CA VAL A 170 11.30 9.63 -10.02
C VAL A 170 12.46 10.34 -10.72
N THR A 171 12.26 11.61 -11.05
CA THR A 171 13.38 12.48 -11.40
C THR A 171 14.16 12.85 -10.14
N GLU A 172 15.38 13.34 -10.31
CA GLU A 172 16.22 13.73 -9.18
C GLU A 172 15.54 14.82 -8.33
N ALA A 173 14.94 15.82 -8.97
CA ALA A 173 14.20 16.89 -8.30
C ALA A 173 12.98 16.38 -7.50
N GLU A 174 12.18 15.46 -8.07
CA GLU A 174 11.06 14.83 -7.38
C GLU A 174 11.52 14.02 -6.16
N GLY A 175 12.60 13.25 -6.33
CA GLY A 175 13.17 12.44 -5.27
C GLY A 175 13.71 13.28 -4.10
N GLU A 176 14.34 14.41 -4.40
CA GLU A 176 14.80 15.37 -3.38
C GLU A 176 13.63 16.05 -2.66
N ALA A 177 12.63 16.54 -3.39
CA ALA A 177 11.44 17.16 -2.82
C ALA A 177 10.69 16.19 -1.89
N ALA A 178 10.47 14.94 -2.33
CA ALA A 178 9.83 13.92 -1.53
C ALA A 178 10.65 13.56 -0.27
N THR A 179 11.98 13.48 -0.40
CA THR A 179 12.88 13.20 0.72
C THR A 179 12.82 14.31 1.76
N GLU A 180 12.81 15.56 1.34
CA GLU A 180 12.73 16.71 2.25
C GLU A 180 11.38 16.76 2.98
N LEU A 181 10.27 16.53 2.25
CA LEU A 181 8.95 16.44 2.88
C LEU A 181 8.87 15.30 3.90
N ALA A 182 9.40 14.12 3.57
CA ALA A 182 9.43 13.00 4.50
C ALA A 182 10.30 13.32 5.72
N ARG A 183 11.52 13.83 5.52
CA ARG A 183 12.51 14.14 6.58
C ARG A 183 11.99 15.17 7.59
N THR A 184 11.24 16.16 7.11
CA THR A 184 10.67 17.23 7.96
C THR A 184 9.31 16.84 8.56
N THR A 185 8.84 15.61 8.38
CA THR A 185 7.61 15.12 9.02
C THR A 185 7.88 14.72 10.46
N SER A 186 7.10 15.30 11.38
CA SER A 186 7.26 15.02 12.82
C SER A 186 7.07 13.55 13.14
N GLY A 187 8.07 12.95 13.79
CA GLY A 187 8.15 11.54 14.14
C GLY A 187 9.06 10.71 13.23
N VAL A 188 9.49 11.24 12.09
CA VAL A 188 10.46 10.57 11.22
C VAL A 188 11.86 10.68 11.83
N ARG A 189 12.50 9.52 12.00
CA ARG A 189 13.88 9.42 12.54
C ARG A 189 14.93 9.39 11.45
N LYS A 190 14.61 8.72 10.32
CA LYS A 190 15.50 8.55 9.17
C LYS A 190 14.67 8.37 7.90
N VAL A 191 15.20 8.81 6.77
CA VAL A 191 14.64 8.52 5.44
C VAL A 191 15.67 7.73 4.63
N VAL A 192 15.21 6.64 4.01
CA VAL A 192 16.01 5.81 3.11
C VAL A 192 15.42 5.92 1.71
N LYS A 193 16.24 6.29 0.74
CA LYS A 193 15.84 6.44 -0.65
C LYS A 193 16.16 5.13 -1.41
N ILE A 194 15.13 4.55 -2.05
CA ILE A 194 15.23 3.38 -2.91
C ILE A 194 14.58 3.77 -4.25
N PHE A 195 15.12 4.82 -4.86
CA PHE A 195 14.61 5.38 -6.10
C PHE A 195 15.29 4.81 -7.33
N ASP A 196 14.51 4.60 -8.37
CA ASP A 196 14.97 4.49 -9.75
C ASP A 196 14.90 5.88 -10.37
N TYR A 197 16.05 6.49 -10.61
CA TYR A 197 16.09 7.82 -11.21
C TYR A 197 15.91 7.75 -12.72
N CYS A 198 15.02 8.55 -13.24
CA CYS A 198 14.75 8.73 -14.65
C CYS A 198 14.93 10.19 -15.08
N LYS A 199 15.18 10.40 -16.36
CA LYS A 199 15.29 11.75 -16.93
C LYS A 199 13.91 12.25 -17.35
N VAL A 200 13.68 13.56 -17.27
CA VAL A 200 12.44 14.20 -17.76
C VAL A 200 12.21 13.94 -19.26
N THR A 201 13.29 13.60 -20.00
CA THR A 201 13.21 13.22 -21.42
C THR A 201 12.69 11.79 -21.64
N ASP A 202 12.71 10.95 -20.61
CA ASP A 202 12.25 9.59 -20.70
C ASP A 202 10.72 9.57 -20.74
N GLU A 203 10.12 8.77 -21.63
CA GLU A 203 8.66 8.75 -21.86
C GLU A 203 7.87 8.52 -20.55
N LEU A 204 8.38 7.65 -19.69
CA LEU A 204 7.74 7.30 -18.41
C LEU A 204 7.86 8.40 -17.33
N CYS A 205 8.76 9.37 -17.52
CA CYS A 205 9.04 10.43 -16.56
C CYS A 205 8.70 11.83 -17.06
N LYS A 206 8.05 11.92 -18.21
CA LYS A 206 7.48 13.18 -18.67
C LYS A 206 6.40 13.67 -17.70
N PRO A 207 6.41 14.94 -17.34
CA PRO A 207 5.29 15.51 -16.61
C PRO A 207 3.99 15.31 -17.41
N PRO A 208 2.86 15.08 -16.75
CA PRO A 208 1.57 15.00 -17.43
C PRO A 208 1.33 16.30 -18.21
N PRO A 209 0.70 16.23 -19.41
CA PRO A 209 0.36 17.43 -20.15
C PRO A 209 -0.52 18.31 -19.27
N PRO A 210 -0.34 19.65 -19.34
CA PRO A 210 -1.15 20.59 -18.55
C PRO A 210 -2.64 20.29 -18.80
N ALA A 211 -3.41 20.23 -17.72
CA ALA A 211 -4.84 19.94 -17.79
C ALA A 211 -5.49 20.88 -18.83
N GLN A 212 -6.07 20.31 -19.88
CA GLN A 212 -6.78 21.12 -20.85
C GLN A 212 -7.96 21.80 -20.14
N PRO A 213 -8.14 23.12 -20.32
CA PRO A 213 -9.27 23.82 -19.73
C PRO A 213 -10.55 23.11 -20.21
N VAL A 214 -11.37 22.68 -19.25
CA VAL A 214 -12.67 22.08 -19.53
C VAL A 214 -13.44 23.13 -20.36
N LYS A 215 -13.68 22.83 -21.64
CA LYS A 215 -14.54 23.68 -22.46
C LYS A 215 -15.91 23.79 -21.77
N PRO A 216 -16.36 25.01 -21.39
CA PRO A 216 -17.69 25.15 -20.84
C PRO A 216 -18.68 24.53 -21.84
N GLY A 217 -19.48 23.57 -21.39
CA GLY A 217 -20.46 22.89 -22.21
C GLY A 217 -21.33 23.91 -22.93
N GLY A 218 -21.34 23.85 -24.26
CA GLY A 218 -22.21 24.69 -25.07
C GLY A 218 -23.68 24.51 -24.64
N PRO A 219 -24.54 25.52 -24.86
CA PRO A 219 -25.96 25.47 -24.47
C PRO A 219 -26.60 24.22 -25.07
N ARG A 220 -27.24 23.41 -24.22
CA ARG A 220 -28.09 22.33 -24.67
C ARG A 220 -29.20 22.96 -25.52
N SER A 221 -29.13 22.80 -26.85
CA SER A 221 -30.25 23.13 -27.72
C SER A 221 -31.40 22.23 -27.32
N GLY A 222 -32.41 22.82 -26.69
CA GLY A 222 -33.64 22.17 -26.39
C GLY A 222 -34.42 21.83 -27.70
N MET A 223 -34.99 20.67 -27.74
CA MET A 223 -36.25 20.37 -28.38
C MET A 223 -37.04 19.48 -27.44
#